data_1a698bb3c6938b4ef3b0bedcefe577cc
#
_entry.id   1a698bb3c6938b4ef3b0bedcefe577cc
#
_cell.length_a   1.000
_cell.length_b   1.000
_cell.length_c   1.000
_cell.angle_alpha   90.00
_cell.angle_beta   90.00
_cell.angle_gamma   90.00
#
_symmetry.space_group_name_H-M   'P 1'
#
loop_
_entity.id
_entity.type
_entity.pdbx_description
1 polymer ?
#
loop_
_entity_poly.entity_id
_entity_poly.type
_entity_poly.pdbx_seq_one_letter_code
_entity_poly.pdbx_strand_id
1 'polypeptide(L)'
;IKNKADLIVVWKSQRRMALFHKKKHIKSYFIRLGFNPKGHKRKEGDGKTPEGSYWITHKNPNSAFHKSLGISYPNKQDKIYAEQNGFSPGKDIFIHGGPRNFLKHFFFDWTEGCIAVTNSEIEEIYNLVNENTPIFIKS
;
A
#
# COMPACT_ATOMS: atom_id res chain seq x y z
N ILE A 1 -3.64 -19.80 -17.34
CA ILE A 1 -3.22 -19.36 -15.99
C ILE A 1 -2.38 -18.11 -16.17
N LYS A 2 -2.82 -17.02 -15.55
CA LYS A 2 -2.07 -15.77 -15.58
C LYS A 2 -0.84 -15.89 -14.68
N ASN A 3 0.28 -15.34 -15.13
CA ASN A 3 1.47 -15.22 -14.32
C ASN A 3 1.23 -14.23 -13.19
N LYS A 4 1.67 -14.59 -12.00
CA LYS A 4 1.57 -13.73 -10.82
C LYS A 4 2.60 -12.60 -10.91
N ALA A 5 2.28 -11.49 -10.26
CA ALA A 5 3.24 -10.40 -10.11
C ALA A 5 4.39 -10.84 -9.20
N ASP A 6 5.60 -10.46 -9.56
CA ASP A 6 6.80 -10.69 -8.74
C ASP A 6 7.40 -9.38 -8.23
N LEU A 7 6.80 -8.25 -8.59
CA LEU A 7 7.21 -6.93 -8.12
C LEU A 7 6.04 -5.96 -8.20
N ILE A 8 5.89 -5.14 -7.17
CA ILE A 8 4.95 -4.02 -7.15
C ILE A 8 5.77 -2.73 -7.02
N VAL A 9 5.46 -1.74 -7.83
CA VAL A 9 6.07 -0.41 -7.72
C VAL A 9 4.97 0.64 -7.53
N VAL A 10 5.17 1.51 -6.55
CA VAL A 10 4.25 2.60 -6.24
C VAL A 10 4.96 3.93 -6.47
N TRP A 11 4.33 4.83 -7.22
CA TRP A 11 4.77 6.22 -7.40
C TRP A 11 3.75 7.11 -6.72
N LYS A 12 4.06 7.57 -5.51
CA LYS A 12 3.11 8.31 -4.67
C LYS A 12 2.67 9.62 -5.32
N SER A 13 3.60 10.39 -5.85
CA SER A 13 3.28 11.69 -6.48
C SER A 13 2.37 11.53 -7.71
N GLN A 14 2.46 10.40 -8.39
CA GLN A 14 1.63 10.11 -9.56
C GLN A 14 0.33 9.40 -9.20
N ARG A 15 0.13 9.03 -7.94
CA ARG A 15 -1.00 8.22 -7.48
C ARG A 15 -1.16 6.97 -8.34
N ARG A 16 -0.04 6.27 -8.56
CA ARG A 16 0.00 5.12 -9.45
C ARG A 16 0.68 3.94 -8.77
N MET A 17 0.13 2.75 -8.98
CA MET A 17 0.74 1.49 -8.57
C MET A 17 0.76 0.55 -9.78
N ALA A 18 1.89 -0.10 -10.03
CA ALA A 18 2.04 -1.01 -11.15
C ALA A 18 2.51 -2.39 -10.68
N LEU A 19 1.99 -3.42 -11.32
CA LEU A 19 2.39 -4.81 -11.11
C LEU A 19 3.27 -5.26 -12.26
N PHE A 20 4.34 -6.02 -11.95
CA PHE A 20 5.29 -6.53 -12.93
C PHE A 20 5.50 -8.03 -12.76
N HIS A 21 5.80 -8.72 -13.86
CA HIS A 21 6.24 -10.11 -13.87
C HIS A 21 7.44 -10.22 -14.80
N LYS A 22 8.59 -10.67 -14.27
CA LYS A 22 9.85 -10.78 -15.02
C LYS A 22 10.17 -9.51 -15.80
N LYS A 23 10.05 -8.36 -15.12
CA LYS A 23 10.30 -7.01 -15.65
C LYS A 23 9.27 -6.54 -16.68
N LYS A 24 8.24 -7.33 -16.98
CA LYS A 24 7.15 -6.92 -17.87
C LYS A 24 6.00 -6.32 -17.07
N HIS A 25 5.52 -5.18 -17.52
CA HIS A 25 4.37 -4.52 -16.95
C HIS A 25 3.11 -5.37 -17.16
N ILE A 26 2.39 -5.68 -16.06
CA ILE A 26 1.11 -6.39 -16.13
C ILE A 26 -0.04 -5.39 -16.18
N LYS A 27 -0.13 -4.52 -15.17
CA LYS A 27 -1.22 -3.54 -15.06
C LYS A 27 -0.85 -2.44 -14.10
N SER A 28 -1.44 -1.27 -14.29
CA SER A 28 -1.33 -0.12 -13.40
C SER A 28 -2.69 0.27 -12.85
N TYR A 29 -2.67 0.89 -11.66
CA TYR A 29 -3.87 1.31 -10.94
C TYR A 29 -3.69 2.74 -10.44
N PHE A 30 -4.77 3.52 -10.49
CA PHE A 30 -4.87 4.77 -9.76
C PHE A 30 -5.09 4.45 -8.28
N ILE A 31 -4.35 5.11 -7.39
CA ILE A 31 -4.41 4.83 -5.96
C ILE A 31 -4.67 6.09 -5.16
N ARG A 32 -5.16 5.89 -3.92
CA ARG A 32 -5.18 6.93 -2.89
C ARG A 32 -4.26 6.53 -1.75
N LEU A 33 -3.78 7.52 -1.06
CA LEU A 33 -2.74 7.40 -0.04
C LEU A 33 -3.24 7.92 1.30
N GLY A 34 -2.36 7.97 2.29
CA GLY A 34 -2.64 8.63 3.55
C GLY A 34 -2.97 10.10 3.36
N PHE A 35 -3.76 10.67 4.28
CA PHE A 35 -4.27 12.05 4.18
C PHE A 35 -3.18 13.13 4.20
N ASN A 36 -1.95 12.78 4.56
CA ASN A 36 -0.78 13.66 4.53
C ASN A 36 0.35 12.94 3.79
N PRO A 37 0.25 12.80 2.44
CA PRO A 37 1.03 11.81 1.70
C PRO A 37 2.49 12.13 1.46
N LYS A 38 2.90 13.39 1.55
CA LYS A 38 4.29 13.77 1.26
C LYS A 38 5.24 13.28 2.34
N GLY A 39 6.27 12.56 1.93
CA GLY A 39 7.30 12.06 2.83
C GLY A 39 7.03 10.66 3.34
N HIS A 40 8.04 10.07 3.92
CA HIS A 40 7.99 8.73 4.48
C HIS A 40 7.23 8.71 5.80
N LYS A 41 6.39 7.69 5.98
CA LYS A 41 5.72 7.47 7.27
C LYS A 41 6.75 7.24 8.37
N ARG A 42 6.60 7.97 9.48
CA ARG A 42 7.50 7.88 10.64
C ARG A 42 6.77 7.53 11.92
N LYS A 43 5.52 7.96 12.04
CA LYS A 43 4.80 8.01 13.30
C LYS A 43 3.36 7.58 13.10
N GLU A 44 2.83 6.87 14.10
CA GLU A 44 1.42 6.53 14.15
C GLU A 44 0.57 7.82 14.12
N GLY A 45 -0.44 7.83 13.25
CA GLY A 45 -1.35 8.98 13.14
C GLY A 45 -0.83 10.12 12.28
N ASP A 46 0.35 10.02 11.66
CA ASP A 46 0.89 11.09 10.82
C ASP A 46 0.22 11.20 9.44
N GLY A 47 -0.60 10.24 9.07
CA GLY A 47 -1.31 10.24 7.79
C GLY A 47 -0.45 10.01 6.58
N LYS A 48 0.79 9.59 6.77
CA LYS A 48 1.74 9.34 5.68
C LYS A 48 1.74 7.89 5.28
N THR A 49 1.96 7.63 3.98
CA THR A 49 2.22 6.29 3.44
C THR A 49 3.74 6.08 3.42
N PRO A 50 4.23 4.89 3.84
CA PRO A 50 5.67 4.63 3.85
C PRO A 50 6.32 4.77 2.48
N GLU A 51 7.62 5.05 2.46
CA GLU A 51 8.47 5.03 1.26
C GLU A 51 9.63 4.09 1.50
N GLY A 52 10.03 3.34 0.48
CA GLY A 52 11.13 2.41 0.56
C GLY A 52 10.76 1.01 0.09
N SER A 53 11.59 0.05 0.46
CA SER A 53 11.44 -1.35 0.07
C SER A 53 10.76 -2.14 1.18
N TYR A 54 9.66 -2.78 0.84
CA TYR A 54 8.89 -3.63 1.74
C TYR A 54 8.47 -4.89 0.99
N TRP A 55 7.66 -5.74 1.61
CA TRP A 55 7.07 -6.92 0.96
C TRP A 55 5.65 -7.13 1.47
N ILE A 56 4.90 -7.94 0.75
CA ILE A 56 3.54 -8.32 1.14
C ILE A 56 3.63 -9.39 2.21
N THR A 57 3.04 -9.13 3.37
CA THR A 57 3.14 -10.03 4.53
C THR A 57 2.05 -11.09 4.55
N HIS A 58 0.81 -10.67 4.28
CA HIS A 58 -0.34 -11.57 4.36
C HIS A 58 -1.48 -11.04 3.50
N LYS A 59 -2.45 -11.91 3.22
CA LYS A 59 -3.63 -11.58 2.44
C LYS A 59 -4.87 -11.87 3.27
N ASN A 60 -5.80 -10.91 3.34
CA ASN A 60 -7.04 -11.05 4.09
C ASN A 60 -8.25 -10.88 3.17
N PRO A 61 -9.02 -11.98 2.92
CA PRO A 61 -10.19 -11.88 2.04
C PRO A 61 -11.40 -11.25 2.70
N ASN A 62 -11.37 -11.03 4.02
CA ASN A 62 -12.49 -10.54 4.82
C ASN A 62 -12.15 -9.24 5.54
N SER A 63 -11.40 -8.36 4.88
CA SER A 63 -11.03 -7.06 5.41
C SER A 63 -12.24 -6.14 5.55
N ALA A 64 -12.16 -5.17 6.49
CA ALA A 64 -13.15 -4.10 6.61
C ALA A 64 -13.28 -3.26 5.33
N PHE A 65 -12.27 -3.29 4.46
CA PHE A 65 -12.23 -2.57 3.19
C PHE A 65 -12.24 -3.54 2.00
N HIS A 66 -13.11 -4.53 2.05
CA HIS A 66 -13.32 -5.58 1.08
C HIS A 66 -12.25 -6.67 1.16
N LYS A 67 -11.10 -6.48 0.53
CA LYS A 67 -9.92 -7.35 0.66
C LYS A 67 -8.70 -6.51 0.97
N SER A 68 -7.69 -7.12 1.58
CA SER A 68 -6.46 -6.41 1.87
C SER A 68 -5.23 -7.29 1.72
N LEU A 69 -4.10 -6.63 1.39
CA LEU A 69 -2.77 -7.23 1.40
C LEU A 69 -1.91 -6.40 2.35
N GLY A 70 -1.32 -7.05 3.34
CA GLY A 70 -0.47 -6.37 4.31
C GLY A 70 0.89 -6.01 3.73
N ILE A 71 1.39 -4.84 4.10
CA ILE A 71 2.74 -4.38 3.77
C ILE A 71 3.60 -4.46 5.02
N SER A 72 4.87 -4.82 4.89
CA SER A 72 5.78 -5.13 6.00
C SER A 72 6.30 -3.90 6.76
N TYR A 73 5.59 -2.78 6.71
CA TYR A 73 5.89 -1.62 7.55
C TYR A 73 5.39 -1.86 8.98
N PRO A 74 6.10 -1.48 10.04
CA PRO A 74 7.43 -0.87 10.03
C PRO A 74 8.54 -1.92 9.89
N ASN A 75 9.62 -1.56 9.18
CA ASN A 75 10.82 -2.37 9.14
C ASN A 75 11.72 -2.04 10.35
N LYS A 76 12.88 -2.68 10.44
CA LYS A 76 13.79 -2.48 11.57
C LYS A 76 14.23 -1.03 11.72
N GLN A 77 14.56 -0.37 10.60
CA GLN A 77 15.00 1.03 10.60
C GLN A 77 13.86 1.97 11.03
N ASP A 78 12.64 1.70 10.58
CA ASP A 78 11.46 2.46 10.98
C ASP A 78 11.24 2.38 12.49
N LYS A 79 11.40 1.19 13.07
CA LYS A 79 11.25 0.97 14.52
C LYS A 79 12.32 1.70 15.32
N ILE A 80 13.57 1.64 14.87
CA ILE A 80 14.69 2.31 15.52
C ILE A 80 14.48 3.83 15.52
N TYR A 81 14.12 4.38 14.38
CA TYR A 81 13.87 5.83 14.27
C TYR A 81 12.78 6.28 15.25
N ALA A 82 11.67 5.56 15.29
CA ALA A 82 10.56 5.89 16.18
C ALA A 82 10.98 5.80 17.66
N GLU A 83 11.69 4.75 18.03
CA GLU A 83 12.19 4.58 19.39
C GLU A 83 13.12 5.72 19.81
N GLN A 84 14.07 6.09 18.94
CA GLN A 84 15.00 7.19 19.20
C GLN A 84 14.30 8.54 19.36
N ASN A 85 13.12 8.70 18.76
CA ASN A 85 12.35 9.94 18.83
C ASN A 85 11.18 9.88 19.81
N GLY A 86 11.04 8.78 20.55
CA GLY A 86 10.08 8.65 21.64
C GLY A 86 8.63 8.48 21.20
N PHE A 87 8.37 7.89 20.03
CA PHE A 87 6.99 7.65 19.57
C PHE A 87 6.83 6.28 18.91
N SER A 88 5.57 5.90 18.63
CA SER A 88 5.25 4.66 17.91
C SER A 88 5.32 4.89 16.40
N PRO A 89 5.90 3.98 15.63
CA PRO A 89 5.90 4.11 14.17
C PRO A 89 4.53 3.84 13.54
N GLY A 90 3.61 3.23 14.30
CA GLY A 90 2.35 2.73 13.77
C GLY A 90 2.52 1.35 13.13
N LYS A 91 1.43 0.83 12.58
CA LYS A 91 1.37 -0.50 11.96
C LYS A 91 0.15 -0.58 11.05
N ASP A 92 -0.14 -1.78 10.53
CA ASP A 92 -1.34 -2.07 9.76
C ASP A 92 -1.45 -1.22 8.49
N ILE A 93 -0.37 -1.19 7.73
CA ILE A 93 -0.36 -0.59 6.41
C ILE A 93 -0.71 -1.67 5.38
N PHE A 94 -1.80 -1.44 4.65
CA PHE A 94 -2.34 -2.40 3.68
C PHE A 94 -2.54 -1.77 2.31
N ILE A 95 -2.59 -2.62 1.28
CA ILE A 95 -3.28 -2.30 0.04
C ILE A 95 -4.69 -2.85 0.21
N HIS A 96 -5.71 -2.01 0.04
CA HIS A 96 -7.10 -2.42 0.28
C HIS A 96 -8.08 -1.74 -0.67
N GLY A 97 -9.31 -2.23 -0.67
CA GLY A 97 -10.39 -1.64 -1.44
C GLY A 97 -11.13 -0.53 -0.67
N GLY A 98 -12.30 -0.12 -1.16
CA GLY A 98 -13.10 0.97 -0.62
C GLY A 98 -12.71 2.31 -1.21
N PRO A 99 -13.28 3.41 -0.71
CA PRO A 99 -14.34 3.50 0.28
C PRO A 99 -15.71 3.17 -0.32
N ARG A 100 -16.74 3.12 0.53
CA ARG A 100 -18.12 3.01 0.04
C ARG A 100 -18.51 4.20 -0.81
N ASN A 101 -18.03 5.39 -0.42
CA ASN A 101 -18.26 6.62 -1.19
C ASN A 101 -17.21 6.70 -2.30
N PHE A 102 -17.62 6.33 -3.51
CA PHE A 102 -16.77 6.33 -4.69
C PHE A 102 -16.16 7.70 -5.01
N LEU A 103 -16.92 8.79 -4.78
CA LEU A 103 -16.42 10.15 -5.00
C LEU A 103 -15.23 10.49 -4.10
N LYS A 104 -15.25 10.00 -2.87
CA LYS A 104 -14.15 10.21 -1.94
C LYS A 104 -12.84 9.62 -2.48
N HIS A 105 -12.91 8.44 -3.10
CA HIS A 105 -11.74 7.83 -3.74
C HIS A 105 -11.19 8.67 -4.89
N PHE A 106 -12.05 9.31 -5.67
CA PHE A 106 -11.61 10.13 -6.80
C PHE A 106 -10.89 11.41 -6.40
N PHE A 107 -11.32 12.05 -5.31
CA PHE A 107 -10.91 13.42 -5.01
C PHE A 107 -9.97 13.57 -3.82
N PHE A 108 -9.86 12.55 -2.96
CA PHE A 108 -9.13 12.70 -1.70
C PHE A 108 -8.21 11.54 -1.42
N ASP A 109 -7.02 11.84 -0.90
CA ASP A 109 -6.22 10.87 -0.17
C ASP A 109 -6.90 10.72 1.20
N TRP A 110 -7.57 9.59 1.40
CA TRP A 110 -8.53 9.45 2.49
C TRP A 110 -8.12 8.43 3.55
N THR A 111 -6.98 7.74 3.36
CA THR A 111 -6.55 6.71 4.30
C THR A 111 -5.70 7.31 5.42
N GLU A 112 -5.38 6.48 6.40
CA GLU A 112 -4.45 6.84 7.48
C GLU A 112 -3.01 6.45 7.18
N GLY A 113 -2.72 6.01 5.96
CA GLY A 113 -1.41 5.60 5.50
C GLY A 113 -1.44 4.42 4.53
N CYS A 114 -2.55 3.71 4.45
CA CYS A 114 -2.74 2.60 3.53
C CYS A 114 -2.82 3.08 2.08
N ILE A 115 -2.65 2.14 1.16
CA ILE A 115 -2.82 2.36 -0.28
C ILE A 115 -4.20 1.83 -0.66
N ALA A 116 -5.06 2.70 -1.18
CA ALA A 116 -6.43 2.33 -1.54
C ALA A 116 -6.64 2.27 -3.04
N VAL A 117 -7.36 1.24 -3.47
CA VAL A 117 -7.86 1.06 -4.84
C VAL A 117 -9.36 0.82 -4.77
N THR A 118 -10.03 0.68 -5.91
CA THR A 118 -11.45 0.32 -5.92
C THR A 118 -11.64 -1.14 -5.53
N ASN A 119 -12.89 -1.52 -5.19
CA ASN A 119 -13.20 -2.90 -4.82
C ASN A 119 -12.93 -3.88 -5.96
N SER A 120 -13.26 -3.53 -7.18
CA SER A 120 -12.99 -4.40 -8.34
C SER A 120 -11.48 -4.54 -8.57
N GLU A 121 -10.73 -3.49 -8.35
CA GLU A 121 -9.27 -3.51 -8.50
C GLU A 121 -8.59 -4.35 -7.43
N ILE A 122 -9.02 -4.26 -6.17
CA ILE A 122 -8.41 -5.10 -5.13
C ILE A 122 -8.71 -6.58 -5.34
N GLU A 123 -9.86 -6.92 -5.93
CA GLU A 123 -10.15 -8.30 -6.32
C GLU A 123 -9.10 -8.82 -7.31
N GLU A 124 -8.79 -8.03 -8.32
CA GLU A 124 -7.79 -8.40 -9.32
C GLU A 124 -6.40 -8.48 -8.72
N ILE A 125 -5.98 -7.48 -7.94
CA ILE A 125 -4.67 -7.43 -7.29
C ILE A 125 -4.52 -8.63 -6.34
N TYR A 126 -5.56 -8.94 -5.58
CA TYR A 126 -5.54 -10.05 -4.64
C TYR A 126 -5.24 -11.39 -5.34
N ASN A 127 -5.75 -11.56 -6.54
CA ASN A 127 -5.52 -12.79 -7.32
C ASN A 127 -4.15 -12.81 -8.02
N LEU A 128 -3.55 -11.64 -8.27
CA LEU A 128 -2.28 -11.53 -9.00
C LEU A 128 -1.05 -11.46 -8.09
N VAL A 129 -1.22 -11.19 -6.80
CA VAL A 129 -0.11 -10.95 -5.89
C VAL A 129 -0.10 -12.01 -4.78
N ASN A 130 1.06 -12.62 -4.57
CA ASN A 130 1.27 -13.59 -3.49
C ASN A 130 1.96 -12.92 -2.29
N GLU A 131 1.91 -13.61 -1.15
CA GLU A 131 2.72 -13.25 0.01
C GLU A 131 4.20 -13.23 -0.39
N ASN A 132 4.98 -12.38 0.29
CA ASN A 132 6.41 -12.18 0.07
C ASN A 132 6.76 -11.45 -1.22
N THR A 133 5.78 -11.02 -2.01
CA THR A 133 6.04 -10.20 -3.20
C THR A 133 6.66 -8.87 -2.76
N PRO A 134 7.83 -8.49 -3.33
CA PRO A 134 8.42 -7.19 -3.00
C PRO A 134 7.57 -6.04 -3.53
N ILE A 135 7.53 -4.98 -2.73
CA ILE A 135 6.87 -3.72 -3.08
C ILE A 135 7.83 -2.57 -2.82
N PHE A 136 8.02 -1.74 -3.82
CA PHE A 136 8.88 -0.57 -3.76
C PHE A 136 8.03 0.68 -3.85
N ILE A 137 8.01 1.48 -2.79
CA ILE A 137 7.18 2.69 -2.69
C ILE A 137 8.08 3.91 -2.85
N LYS A 138 7.87 4.65 -3.94
CA LYS A 138 8.62 5.86 -4.26
C LYS A 138 7.79 7.11 -3.97
N SER A 139 8.47 8.20 -3.69
CA SER A 139 7.84 9.51 -3.50
C SER A 139 7.06 9.99 -4.72
#